data_426558d97af7248e59f1cfc9fb87a6e1
#
_entry.id   426558d97af7248e59f1cfc9fb87a6e1
#
_cell.length_a   1.000
_cell.length_b   1.000
_cell.length_c   1.000
_cell.angle_alpha   90.00
_cell.angle_beta   90.00
_cell.angle_gamma   90.00
#
_symmetry.space_group_name_H-M   'P 1'
#
loop_
_entity.id
_entity.type
_entity.pdbx_description
1 polymer ?
#
loop_
_entity_poly.entity_id
_entity_poly.type
_entity_poly.pdbx_seq_one_letter_code
_entity_poly.pdbx_strand_id
1 'polypeptide(L)'
;MTELRTPTVDLLPGYVDALTRGWTPDHIVGPAAAAEQLATIEADAAGFVARQTNLSAIGDPVTLPDGSKVQRIPGRQYWIWDDGFCGRLSLRWQAGTAALPPHVLGHVGYAVVAWKRRRGHATQAVRLVLPYARAQGLPYVEVTTDPDNLASRKVITANGGVLIEAFTKPAAFGNTPGLRFRIPL
;
A
#
# COMPACT_ATOMS: atom_id res chain seq x y z
N MET A 1 3.15 -14.83 14.32
CA MET A 1 2.33 -13.63 14.64
C MET A 1 2.62 -12.54 13.60
N THR A 2 1.60 -11.91 13.05
CA THR A 2 1.77 -10.90 11.98
C THR A 2 2.50 -9.66 12.48
N GLU A 3 3.53 -9.25 11.75
CA GLU A 3 4.36 -8.08 12.02
C GLU A 3 4.40 -7.18 10.79
N LEU A 4 4.70 -5.88 11.02
CA LEU A 4 5.11 -4.96 9.96
C LEU A 4 6.64 -4.82 10.03
N ARG A 5 7.33 -5.26 8.99
CA ARG A 5 8.77 -5.12 8.86
C ARG A 5 9.13 -4.03 7.85
N THR A 6 10.08 -3.19 8.21
CA THR A 6 10.71 -2.31 7.22
C THR A 6 11.44 -3.19 6.21
N PRO A 7 11.27 -2.95 4.90
CA PRO A 7 12.03 -3.66 3.88
C PRO A 7 13.55 -3.60 4.14
N THR A 8 14.19 -4.75 4.08
CA THR A 8 15.66 -4.89 4.16
C THR A 8 16.14 -5.92 3.13
N VAL A 9 17.41 -5.87 2.79
CA VAL A 9 18.00 -6.82 1.82
C VAL A 9 17.88 -8.26 2.33
N ASP A 10 18.02 -8.49 3.62
CA ASP A 10 17.92 -9.83 4.22
C ASP A 10 16.52 -10.46 4.10
N LEU A 11 15.49 -9.63 4.02
CA LEU A 11 14.10 -10.06 3.85
C LEU A 11 13.68 -10.18 2.38
N LEU A 12 14.51 -9.65 1.47
CA LEU A 12 14.21 -9.57 0.04
C LEU A 12 13.95 -10.94 -0.62
N PRO A 13 14.60 -12.05 -0.22
CA PRO A 13 14.31 -13.36 -0.82
C PRO A 13 12.84 -13.78 -0.73
N GLY A 14 12.16 -13.47 0.37
CA GLY A 14 10.72 -13.76 0.53
C GLY A 14 9.84 -12.91 -0.37
N TYR A 15 10.24 -11.66 -0.62
CA TYR A 15 9.55 -10.77 -1.57
C TYR A 15 9.72 -11.26 -3.02
N VAL A 16 10.95 -11.61 -3.40
CA VAL A 16 11.29 -12.15 -4.72
C VAL A 16 10.53 -13.44 -4.99
N ASP A 17 10.50 -14.38 -4.02
CA ASP A 17 9.70 -15.61 -4.14
C ASP A 17 8.22 -15.29 -4.44
N ALA A 18 7.65 -14.31 -3.77
CA ALA A 18 6.27 -13.93 -4.02
C ALA A 18 6.03 -13.38 -5.44
N LEU A 19 6.93 -12.52 -5.94
CA LEU A 19 6.87 -12.01 -7.31
C LEU A 19 6.99 -13.15 -8.34
N THR A 20 7.95 -14.05 -8.13
CA THR A 20 8.20 -15.20 -9.01
C THR A 20 7.01 -16.17 -9.03
N ARG A 21 6.28 -16.30 -7.93
CA ARG A 21 5.05 -17.09 -7.83
C ARG A 21 3.81 -16.40 -8.39
N GLY A 22 3.98 -15.25 -9.05
CA GLY A 22 2.91 -14.53 -9.75
C GLY A 22 2.10 -13.57 -8.85
N TRP A 23 2.57 -13.29 -7.62
CA TRP A 23 1.97 -12.18 -6.89
C TRP A 23 2.44 -10.86 -7.49
N THR A 24 1.52 -9.90 -7.60
CA THR A 24 1.85 -8.56 -8.07
C THR A 24 1.67 -7.53 -6.96
N PRO A 25 2.62 -6.59 -6.81
CA PRO A 25 2.49 -5.49 -5.87
C PRO A 25 1.46 -4.45 -6.30
N ASP A 26 1.12 -4.41 -7.59
CA ASP A 26 0.14 -3.49 -8.16
C ASP A 26 -0.89 -4.28 -8.97
N HIS A 27 -2.14 -4.27 -8.50
CA HIS A 27 -3.24 -4.99 -9.14
C HIS A 27 -3.77 -4.30 -10.40
N ILE A 28 -3.43 -3.01 -10.62
CA ILE A 28 -3.81 -2.27 -11.83
C ILE A 28 -2.86 -2.60 -12.97
N VAL A 29 -1.55 -2.49 -12.71
CA VAL A 29 -0.50 -2.82 -13.68
C VAL A 29 -0.35 -4.34 -13.87
N GLY A 30 -0.68 -5.11 -12.84
CA GLY A 30 -0.69 -6.56 -12.90
C GLY A 30 0.71 -7.19 -13.01
N PRO A 31 0.87 -8.29 -13.80
CA PRO A 31 2.13 -9.04 -13.88
C PRO A 31 3.33 -8.22 -14.37
N ALA A 32 3.10 -7.18 -15.17
CA ALA A 32 4.17 -6.29 -15.63
C ALA A 32 4.88 -5.58 -14.48
N ALA A 33 4.14 -5.18 -13.43
CA ALA A 33 4.75 -4.58 -12.24
C ALA A 33 5.65 -5.56 -11.48
N ALA A 34 5.32 -6.85 -11.47
CA ALA A 34 6.17 -7.87 -10.85
C ALA A 34 7.46 -8.08 -11.65
N ALA A 35 7.37 -8.15 -12.98
CA ALA A 35 8.54 -8.30 -13.85
C ALA A 35 9.49 -7.11 -13.76
N GLU A 36 8.97 -5.88 -13.75
CA GLU A 36 9.73 -4.66 -13.59
C GLU A 36 10.48 -4.63 -12.25
N GLN A 37 9.81 -5.04 -11.18
CA GLN A 37 10.45 -5.07 -9.86
C GLN A 37 11.52 -6.15 -9.76
N LEU A 38 11.31 -7.33 -10.34
CA LEU A 38 12.34 -8.37 -10.40
C LEU A 38 13.59 -7.87 -11.13
N ALA A 39 13.43 -7.24 -12.30
CA ALA A 39 14.56 -6.65 -13.03
C ALA A 39 15.28 -5.55 -12.23
N THR A 40 14.50 -4.71 -11.52
CA THR A 40 15.07 -3.65 -10.67
C THR A 40 15.86 -4.23 -9.48
N ILE A 41 15.35 -5.29 -8.87
CA ILE A 41 16.01 -5.97 -7.75
C ILE A 41 17.31 -6.65 -8.22
N GLU A 42 17.28 -7.31 -9.38
CA GLU A 42 18.44 -7.94 -9.97
C GLU A 42 19.57 -6.92 -10.27
N ALA A 43 19.18 -5.75 -10.75
CA ALA A 43 20.14 -4.68 -11.07
C ALA A 43 20.69 -3.98 -9.82
N ASP A 44 19.85 -3.71 -8.83
CA ASP A 44 20.22 -2.95 -7.61
C ASP A 44 19.26 -3.28 -6.45
N ALA A 45 19.54 -4.37 -5.78
CA ALA A 45 18.73 -4.84 -4.62
C ALA A 45 18.73 -3.82 -3.46
N ALA A 46 19.87 -3.22 -3.16
CA ALA A 46 20.00 -2.25 -2.06
C ALA A 46 19.22 -0.97 -2.36
N GLY A 47 19.37 -0.42 -3.56
CA GLY A 47 18.62 0.74 -4.01
C GLY A 47 17.12 0.48 -4.13
N PHE A 48 16.70 -0.71 -4.57
CA PHE A 48 15.30 -1.10 -4.55
C PHE A 48 14.71 -1.01 -3.14
N VAL A 49 15.38 -1.61 -2.16
CA VAL A 49 14.95 -1.60 -0.76
C VAL A 49 14.92 -0.17 -0.19
N ALA A 50 15.95 0.63 -0.46
CA ALA A 50 16.01 2.03 -0.01
C ALA A 50 14.84 2.87 -0.54
N ARG A 51 14.42 2.65 -1.78
CA ARG A 51 13.26 3.33 -2.38
C ARG A 51 11.91 2.98 -1.76
N GLN A 52 11.81 1.84 -1.04
CA GLN A 52 10.56 1.42 -0.37
C GLN A 52 10.19 2.31 0.84
N THR A 53 11.12 3.10 1.36
CA THR A 53 10.93 3.93 2.56
C THR A 53 11.21 5.41 2.28
N ASN A 54 10.63 5.96 1.23
CA ASN A 54 10.84 7.35 0.85
C ASN A 54 10.04 8.31 1.75
N LEU A 55 10.57 8.62 2.91
CA LEU A 55 9.93 9.54 3.87
C LEU A 55 9.93 11.00 3.40
N SER A 56 10.86 11.38 2.53
CA SER A 56 11.10 12.77 2.13
C SER A 56 10.38 13.19 0.86
N ALA A 57 9.68 12.29 0.19
CA ALA A 57 9.11 12.52 -1.14
C ALA A 57 10.17 12.93 -2.20
N ILE A 58 11.43 12.60 -1.96
CA ILE A 58 12.54 12.86 -2.88
C ILE A 58 12.60 11.74 -3.92
N GLY A 59 12.87 12.09 -5.15
CA GLY A 59 13.03 11.16 -6.28
C GLY A 59 12.14 11.53 -7.46
N ASP A 60 12.15 10.67 -8.47
CA ASP A 60 11.39 10.89 -9.69
C ASP A 60 9.88 10.95 -9.44
N PRO A 61 9.15 11.72 -10.25
CA PRO A 61 7.69 11.72 -10.22
C PRO A 61 7.11 10.31 -10.34
N VAL A 62 5.96 10.10 -9.73
CA VAL A 62 5.19 8.86 -9.87
C VAL A 62 4.45 8.90 -11.20
N THR A 63 4.58 7.86 -12.00
CA THR A 63 3.76 7.68 -13.21
C THR A 63 2.45 7.02 -12.81
N LEU A 64 1.34 7.67 -13.13
CA LEU A 64 -0.01 7.13 -12.92
C LEU A 64 -0.39 6.13 -14.02
N PRO A 65 -1.44 5.32 -13.83
CA PRO A 65 -1.87 4.34 -14.83
C PRO A 65 -2.21 4.91 -16.22
N ASP A 66 -2.59 6.18 -16.30
CA ASP A 66 -2.85 6.91 -17.56
C ASP A 66 -1.58 7.48 -18.21
N GLY A 67 -0.39 7.22 -17.63
CA GLY A 67 0.88 7.73 -18.12
C GLY A 67 1.23 9.15 -17.62
N SER A 68 0.34 9.86 -16.95
CA SER A 68 0.63 11.17 -16.38
C SER A 68 1.63 11.06 -15.22
N LYS A 69 2.43 12.12 -15.04
CA LYS A 69 3.42 12.18 -13.96
C LYS A 69 2.98 13.16 -12.88
N VAL A 70 3.03 12.73 -11.63
CA VAL A 70 2.64 13.52 -10.47
C VAL A 70 3.74 13.54 -9.42
N GLN A 71 3.76 14.63 -8.64
CA GLN A 71 4.72 14.75 -7.55
C GLN A 71 4.53 13.63 -6.52
N ARG A 72 5.63 13.04 -6.10
CA ARG A 72 5.67 12.06 -5.01
C ARG A 72 5.31 12.74 -3.70
N ILE A 73 4.56 12.05 -2.85
CA ILE A 73 4.31 12.48 -1.47
C ILE A 73 5.09 11.59 -0.49
N PRO A 74 5.34 12.06 0.74
CA PRO A 74 5.94 11.25 1.77
C PRO A 74 5.20 9.94 1.98
N GLY A 75 5.94 8.87 2.18
CA GLY A 75 5.35 7.57 2.41
C GLY A 75 6.37 6.54 2.88
N ARG A 76 5.84 5.50 3.46
CA ARG A 76 6.63 4.35 3.88
C ARG A 76 5.92 3.08 3.46
N GLN A 77 6.68 2.13 2.95
CA GLN A 77 6.23 0.78 2.72
C GLN A 77 6.70 -0.13 3.85
N TYR A 78 5.83 -1.04 4.23
CA TYR A 78 6.12 -2.13 5.14
C TYR A 78 5.85 -3.46 4.44
N TRP A 79 6.61 -4.47 4.79
CA TRP A 79 6.30 -5.85 4.46
C TRP A 79 5.53 -6.49 5.60
N ILE A 80 4.41 -7.12 5.27
CA ILE A 80 3.61 -7.92 6.20
C ILE A 80 4.32 -9.26 6.32
N TRP A 81 4.67 -9.64 7.55
CA TRP A 81 5.48 -10.81 7.80
C TRP A 81 4.86 -11.72 8.86
N ASP A 82 4.81 -13.02 8.59
CA ASP A 82 4.44 -14.06 9.54
C ASP A 82 4.96 -15.39 8.98
N ASP A 83 6.05 -15.90 9.56
CA ASP A 83 6.76 -17.04 8.99
C ASP A 83 6.99 -16.88 7.48
N GLY A 84 7.73 -15.80 7.12
CA GLY A 84 7.99 -15.38 5.76
C GLY A 84 7.06 -14.26 5.26
N PHE A 85 7.28 -13.84 4.03
CA PHE A 85 6.54 -12.75 3.40
C PHE A 85 5.05 -13.09 3.23
N CYS A 86 4.19 -12.19 3.69
CA CYS A 86 2.73 -12.32 3.59
C CYS A 86 2.09 -11.28 2.67
N GLY A 87 2.82 -10.20 2.37
CA GLY A 87 2.29 -9.11 1.59
C GLY A 87 2.94 -7.78 1.92
N ARG A 88 2.36 -6.69 1.42
CA ARG A 88 2.84 -5.34 1.68
C ARG A 88 1.73 -4.45 2.23
N LEU A 89 2.15 -3.39 2.92
CA LEU A 89 1.31 -2.28 3.34
C LEU A 89 2.07 -0.98 3.09
N SER A 90 1.39 0.02 2.53
CA SER A 90 1.93 1.38 2.37
C SER A 90 1.16 2.36 3.22
N LEU A 91 1.89 3.28 3.86
CA LEU A 91 1.35 4.47 4.52
C LEU A 91 1.87 5.70 3.77
N ARG A 92 0.98 6.64 3.46
CA ARG A 92 1.28 7.90 2.75
C ARG A 92 0.62 9.05 3.49
N TRP A 93 1.25 10.23 3.44
CA TRP A 93 0.72 11.43 4.09
C TRP A 93 1.25 12.70 3.42
N GLN A 94 0.66 13.84 3.74
CA GLN A 94 1.23 15.16 3.50
C GLN A 94 1.58 15.82 4.83
N ALA A 95 2.71 16.52 4.88
CA ALA A 95 3.10 17.24 6.08
C ALA A 95 2.10 18.38 6.37
N GLY A 96 1.68 18.50 7.61
CA GLY A 96 0.81 19.60 8.08
C GLY A 96 -0.66 19.51 7.68
N THR A 97 -1.10 18.43 7.03
CA THR A 97 -2.51 18.25 6.65
C THR A 97 -2.92 16.79 6.65
N ALA A 98 -4.20 16.54 6.91
CA ALA A 98 -4.81 15.23 6.72
C ALA A 98 -5.37 15.04 5.30
N ALA A 99 -5.33 16.06 4.45
CA ALA A 99 -5.78 15.94 3.07
C ALA A 99 -4.72 15.23 2.22
N LEU A 100 -5.18 14.48 1.22
CA LEU A 100 -4.33 13.86 0.21
C LEU A 100 -4.52 14.54 -1.14
N PRO A 101 -3.49 14.61 -1.99
CA PRO A 101 -3.66 15.13 -3.34
C PRO A 101 -4.59 14.21 -4.16
N PRO A 102 -5.27 14.72 -5.20
CA PRO A 102 -6.29 13.98 -5.95
C PRO A 102 -5.82 12.65 -6.55
N HIS A 103 -4.54 12.52 -6.83
CA HIS A 103 -3.92 11.30 -7.37
C HIS A 103 -3.58 10.27 -6.29
N VAL A 104 -3.87 10.51 -5.03
CA VAL A 104 -3.65 9.57 -3.93
C VAL A 104 -4.99 9.23 -3.28
N LEU A 105 -5.50 8.05 -3.60
CA LEU A 105 -6.86 7.66 -3.22
C LEU A 105 -7.04 7.40 -1.72
N GLY A 106 -5.95 7.11 -0.98
CA GLY A 106 -6.01 6.84 0.45
C GLY A 106 -4.63 6.84 1.12
N HIS A 107 -4.62 7.03 2.44
CA HIS A 107 -3.40 7.02 3.25
C HIS A 107 -2.79 5.61 3.34
N VAL A 108 -3.63 4.59 3.43
CA VAL A 108 -3.20 3.20 3.62
C VAL A 108 -3.64 2.36 2.43
N GLY A 109 -2.70 1.60 1.88
CA GLY A 109 -2.95 0.56 0.89
C GLY A 109 -2.27 -0.74 1.30
N TYR A 110 -2.88 -1.88 1.04
CA TYR A 110 -2.30 -3.18 1.39
C TYR A 110 -2.67 -4.27 0.38
N ALA A 111 -1.79 -5.26 0.27
CA ALA A 111 -2.03 -6.46 -0.52
C ALA A 111 -1.40 -7.67 0.17
N VAL A 112 -2.13 -8.77 0.24
CA VAL A 112 -1.68 -10.05 0.81
C VAL A 112 -1.53 -11.07 -0.30
N VAL A 113 -0.46 -11.86 -0.28
CA VAL A 113 -0.22 -12.94 -1.23
C VAL A 113 -1.37 -13.96 -1.19
N ALA A 114 -1.77 -14.48 -2.36
CA ALA A 114 -2.99 -15.28 -2.50
C ALA A 114 -3.03 -16.49 -1.52
N TRP A 115 -1.91 -17.18 -1.37
CA TRP A 115 -1.77 -18.39 -0.54
C TRP A 115 -1.72 -18.16 0.97
N LYS A 116 -1.64 -16.89 1.41
CA LYS A 116 -1.72 -16.51 2.84
C LYS A 116 -2.95 -15.65 3.17
N ARG A 117 -3.90 -15.46 2.23
CA ARG A 117 -5.16 -14.74 2.48
C ARG A 117 -6.04 -15.46 3.50
N ARG A 118 -7.02 -14.72 4.06
CA ARG A 118 -8.02 -15.22 5.01
C ARG A 118 -7.46 -15.72 6.34
N ARG A 119 -6.24 -15.29 6.71
CA ARG A 119 -5.56 -15.59 7.97
C ARG A 119 -5.43 -14.38 8.90
N GLY A 120 -6.14 -13.28 8.61
CA GLY A 120 -6.12 -12.06 9.43
C GLY A 120 -4.94 -11.12 9.19
N HIS A 121 -3.98 -11.46 8.32
CA HIS A 121 -2.76 -10.67 8.10
C HIS A 121 -3.03 -9.21 7.74
N ALA A 122 -3.98 -8.94 6.81
CA ALA A 122 -4.31 -7.58 6.43
C ALA A 122 -4.94 -6.79 7.60
N THR A 123 -5.85 -7.42 8.35
CA THR A 123 -6.49 -6.78 9.52
C THR A 123 -5.46 -6.40 10.57
N GLN A 124 -4.53 -7.31 10.88
CA GLN A 124 -3.48 -7.04 11.84
C GLN A 124 -2.48 -6.00 11.33
N ALA A 125 -2.11 -6.05 10.05
CA ALA A 125 -1.20 -5.09 9.44
C ALA A 125 -1.77 -3.66 9.48
N VAL A 126 -3.07 -3.49 9.16
CA VAL A 126 -3.74 -2.19 9.30
C VAL A 126 -3.72 -1.73 10.74
N ARG A 127 -4.05 -2.58 11.72
CA ARG A 127 -3.98 -2.22 13.15
C ARG A 127 -2.59 -1.75 13.56
N LEU A 128 -1.55 -2.43 13.11
CA LEU A 128 -0.16 -2.14 13.44
C LEU A 128 0.35 -0.82 12.82
N VAL A 129 -0.22 -0.37 11.69
CA VAL A 129 0.22 0.87 11.05
C VAL A 129 -0.42 2.13 11.63
N LEU A 130 -1.58 2.02 12.31
CA LEU A 130 -2.29 3.19 12.86
C LEU A 130 -1.43 4.03 13.82
N PRO A 131 -0.66 3.46 14.76
CA PRO A 131 0.26 4.25 15.61
C PRO A 131 1.30 5.03 14.79
N TYR A 132 1.81 4.47 13.70
CA TYR A 132 2.75 5.17 12.82
C TYR A 132 2.08 6.36 12.09
N ALA A 133 0.83 6.18 11.66
CA ALA A 133 0.05 7.26 11.06
C ALA A 133 -0.20 8.39 12.07
N ARG A 134 -0.56 8.05 13.31
CA ARG A 134 -0.71 9.03 14.40
C ARG A 134 0.59 9.79 14.67
N ALA A 135 1.74 9.12 14.63
CA ALA A 135 3.05 9.75 14.80
C ALA A 135 3.40 10.75 13.68
N GLN A 136 2.73 10.68 12.51
CA GLN A 136 2.83 11.69 11.45
C GLN A 136 1.86 12.87 11.66
N GLY A 137 1.15 12.92 12.79
CA GLY A 137 0.19 13.99 13.10
C GLY A 137 -1.17 13.82 12.42
N LEU A 138 -1.47 12.66 11.84
CA LEU A 138 -2.76 12.43 11.21
C LEU A 138 -3.84 12.21 12.27
N PRO A 139 -5.01 12.87 12.17
CA PRO A 139 -6.16 12.62 13.05
C PRO A 139 -6.97 11.38 12.61
N TYR A 140 -6.78 10.95 11.39
CA TYR A 140 -7.42 9.77 10.80
C TYR A 140 -6.60 9.27 9.61
N VAL A 141 -6.87 8.04 9.18
CA VAL A 141 -6.43 7.56 7.87
C VAL A 141 -7.63 7.24 6.99
N GLU A 142 -7.50 7.52 5.70
CA GLU A 142 -8.47 7.11 4.69
C GLU A 142 -7.96 5.88 3.96
N VAL A 143 -8.87 4.95 3.72
CA VAL A 143 -8.64 3.73 2.93
C VAL A 143 -9.73 3.63 1.89
N THR A 144 -9.34 3.43 0.64
CA THR A 144 -10.29 3.24 -0.45
C THR A 144 -10.30 1.79 -0.93
N THR A 145 -11.45 1.36 -1.39
CA THR A 145 -11.63 0.01 -1.94
C THR A 145 -12.75 -0.02 -2.97
N ASP A 146 -12.79 -1.05 -3.80
CA ASP A 146 -13.90 -1.28 -4.71
C ASP A 146 -15.13 -1.76 -3.93
N PRO A 147 -16.34 -1.44 -4.41
CA PRO A 147 -17.59 -1.83 -3.73
C PRO A 147 -17.75 -3.34 -3.54
N ASP A 148 -17.27 -4.14 -4.50
CA ASP A 148 -17.30 -5.60 -4.51
C ASP A 148 -16.17 -6.27 -3.73
N ASN A 149 -15.14 -5.51 -3.33
CA ASN A 149 -14.03 -6.02 -2.52
C ASN A 149 -14.45 -6.19 -1.04
N LEU A 150 -15.32 -7.17 -0.80
CA LEU A 150 -15.85 -7.47 0.54
C LEU A 150 -14.73 -7.80 1.54
N ALA A 151 -13.62 -8.38 1.08
CA ALA A 151 -12.48 -8.71 1.94
C ALA A 151 -11.84 -7.43 2.50
N SER A 152 -11.56 -6.45 1.65
CA SER A 152 -11.01 -5.16 2.07
C SER A 152 -11.97 -4.40 2.99
N ARG A 153 -13.26 -4.37 2.67
CA ARG A 153 -14.28 -3.74 3.51
C ARG A 153 -14.29 -4.33 4.92
N LYS A 154 -14.23 -5.67 5.07
CA LYS A 154 -14.12 -6.34 6.37
C LYS A 154 -12.86 -5.96 7.13
N VAL A 155 -11.70 -5.87 6.45
CA VAL A 155 -10.44 -5.43 7.07
C VAL A 155 -10.58 -4.03 7.63
N ILE A 156 -11.14 -3.11 6.85
CA ILE A 156 -11.29 -1.71 7.21
C ILE A 156 -12.24 -1.55 8.41
N THR A 157 -13.42 -2.17 8.36
CA THR A 157 -14.42 -2.08 9.44
C THR A 157 -13.95 -2.75 10.73
N ALA A 158 -13.18 -3.86 10.64
CA ALA A 158 -12.56 -4.50 11.81
C ALA A 158 -11.51 -3.61 12.50
N ASN A 159 -11.05 -2.54 11.85
CA ASN A 159 -10.14 -1.54 12.41
C ASN A 159 -10.86 -0.21 12.74
N GLY A 160 -12.19 -0.23 12.88
CA GLY A 160 -12.96 0.97 13.22
C GLY A 160 -13.26 1.90 12.05
N GLY A 161 -13.05 1.43 10.82
CA GLY A 161 -13.31 2.23 9.61
C GLY A 161 -14.79 2.42 9.35
N VAL A 162 -15.21 3.66 9.14
CA VAL A 162 -16.56 4.08 8.79
C VAL A 162 -16.59 4.54 7.35
N LEU A 163 -17.58 4.12 6.58
CA LEU A 163 -17.82 4.60 5.22
C LEU A 163 -18.19 6.09 5.26
N ILE A 164 -17.43 6.92 4.55
CA ILE A 164 -17.68 8.36 4.47
C ILE A 164 -18.12 8.81 3.08
N GLU A 165 -17.79 8.06 2.04
CA GLU A 165 -18.08 8.46 0.67
C GLU A 165 -18.16 7.25 -0.27
N ALA A 166 -19.12 7.27 -1.19
CA ALA A 166 -19.09 6.51 -2.43
C ALA A 166 -18.74 7.50 -3.57
N PHE A 167 -17.72 7.22 -4.35
CA PHE A 167 -17.19 8.15 -5.34
C PHE A 167 -16.79 7.44 -6.63
N THR A 168 -16.59 8.21 -7.68
CA THR A 168 -15.97 7.74 -8.91
C THR A 168 -14.46 8.04 -8.84
N LYS A 169 -13.63 7.03 -9.02
CA LYS A 169 -12.18 7.20 -9.07
C LYS A 169 -11.81 8.12 -10.24
N PRO A 170 -10.73 8.91 -10.12
CA PRO A 170 -10.23 9.73 -11.22
C PRO A 170 -9.93 8.90 -12.49
N ALA A 171 -9.90 9.57 -13.63
CA ALA A 171 -9.64 8.95 -14.95
C ALA A 171 -8.35 8.12 -14.95
N ALA A 172 -7.30 8.59 -14.30
CA ALA A 172 -6.04 7.84 -14.10
C ALA A 172 -6.22 6.47 -13.44
N PHE A 173 -7.34 6.24 -12.76
CA PHE A 173 -7.70 4.97 -12.11
C PHE A 173 -8.93 4.31 -12.76
N GLY A 174 -9.24 4.68 -14.00
CA GLY A 174 -10.23 4.03 -14.84
C GLY A 174 -11.68 4.45 -14.63
N ASN A 175 -11.96 5.56 -13.94
CA ASN A 175 -13.33 6.06 -13.69
C ASN A 175 -14.28 5.01 -13.06
N THR A 176 -13.74 4.08 -12.31
CA THR A 176 -14.53 3.02 -11.66
C THR A 176 -15.10 3.46 -10.31
N PRO A 177 -16.22 2.87 -9.84
CA PRO A 177 -16.74 3.14 -8.51
C PRO A 177 -15.73 2.81 -7.41
N GLY A 178 -15.70 3.64 -6.38
CA GLY A 178 -14.88 3.46 -5.18
C GLY A 178 -15.67 3.76 -3.91
N LEU A 179 -15.28 3.15 -2.82
CA LEU A 179 -15.74 3.46 -1.48
C LEU A 179 -14.57 4.02 -0.68
N ARG A 180 -14.79 5.14 0.02
CA ARG A 180 -13.82 5.74 0.93
C ARG A 180 -14.27 5.52 2.36
N PHE A 181 -13.40 4.94 3.14
CA PHE A 181 -13.57 4.74 4.58
C PHE A 181 -12.58 5.60 5.32
N ARG A 182 -12.96 6.01 6.54
CA ARG A 182 -12.09 6.74 7.47
C ARG A 182 -11.96 5.94 8.75
N ILE A 183 -10.72 5.74 9.19
CA ILE A 183 -10.36 5.13 10.49
C ILE A 183 -9.84 6.25 11.36
N PRO A 184 -10.51 6.62 12.46
CA PRO A 184 -10.01 7.58 13.45
C PRO A 184 -8.72 7.08 14.11
N LEU A 185 -7.82 8.00 14.49
CA LEU A 185 -6.56 7.68 15.16
C LEU A 185 -6.52 8.17 16.61
#